data_e2f357b9d09e35fa4f1aada39d8907d6
#
_entry.id   e2f357b9d09e35fa4f1aada39d8907d6
#
_cell.length_a   1.000
_cell.length_b   1.000
_cell.length_c   1.000
_cell.angle_alpha   90.00
_cell.angle_beta   90.00
_cell.angle_gamma   90.00
#
_symmetry.space_group_name_H-M   'P 1'
#
loop_
_entity.id
_entity.type
_entity.pdbx_description
1 polymer ?
#
loop_
_entity_poly.entity_id
_entity_poly.type
_entity_poly.pdbx_seq_one_letter_code
_entity_poly.pdbx_strand_id
1 'polypeptide(L)'
;MSVGIVRYPGSNCDFDTLKYFDNSFFIWHKENKIPDNLKLLIIPGGFSFGDRLYNKATDTYTISPGTMALKSPISNIIKDAVKNNIPILGICNGFQILIQMGLLPGKLIKNEEEKFVCKKILCEFKYTLDENRQIYDTNLYIANSYGKYIISENEYNHLLENNQILVRYKSKVPEINSNFEIAGVCNKERNIFGMMPHPERNNNDLKKILNNILFSKENYIKTQDIFDDNIKILMESERISYKSTKKYLKTMYTKNSNIIQGHGENAGIIDIGGGYCITLRIESHNHPTFINPLEGAAAGVGGILRDIFTMGSRPIALLDFLRFGTDEN
;
A
#
# COMPACT_ATOMS: atom_id res chain seq x y z
N MET A 1 -19.41 -5.54 -10.72
CA MET A 1 -18.05 -5.14 -11.16
C MET A 1 -17.55 -6.21 -12.10
N SER A 2 -16.90 -5.86 -13.20
CA SER A 2 -16.46 -6.81 -14.23
C SER A 2 -15.01 -7.19 -13.94
N VAL A 3 -14.75 -8.48 -13.70
CA VAL A 3 -13.45 -9.04 -13.31
C VAL A 3 -12.91 -9.87 -14.46
N GLY A 4 -11.80 -9.44 -15.06
CA GLY A 4 -11.12 -10.18 -16.12
C GLY A 4 -10.08 -11.14 -15.57
N ILE A 5 -10.17 -12.41 -15.94
CA ILE A 5 -9.23 -13.46 -15.53
C ILE A 5 -8.39 -13.86 -16.75
N VAL A 6 -7.11 -13.59 -16.66
CA VAL A 6 -6.17 -13.95 -17.73
C VAL A 6 -6.05 -15.47 -17.82
N ARG A 7 -6.18 -16.00 -19.03
CA ARG A 7 -6.05 -17.43 -19.26
C ARG A 7 -4.90 -17.71 -20.22
N TYR A 8 -3.85 -18.33 -19.70
CA TYR A 8 -2.74 -18.86 -20.50
C TYR A 8 -2.92 -20.37 -20.73
N PRO A 9 -2.34 -20.94 -21.77
CA PRO A 9 -2.12 -22.38 -21.80
C PRO A 9 -1.37 -22.83 -20.54
N GLY A 10 -1.96 -23.73 -19.75
CA GLY A 10 -1.39 -24.20 -18.50
C GLY A 10 -1.81 -23.44 -17.23
N SER A 11 -2.71 -22.45 -17.28
CA SER A 11 -3.33 -21.82 -16.11
C SER A 11 -4.30 -22.80 -15.44
N ASN A 12 -3.81 -23.56 -14.48
CA ASN A 12 -4.61 -24.63 -13.85
C ASN A 12 -5.63 -24.12 -12.82
N CYS A 13 -5.42 -22.90 -12.28
CA CYS A 13 -6.28 -22.32 -11.26
C CYS A 13 -7.26 -21.28 -11.82
N ASP A 14 -7.39 -21.21 -13.15
CA ASP A 14 -8.24 -20.23 -13.85
C ASP A 14 -9.73 -20.42 -13.53
N PHE A 15 -10.24 -21.66 -13.54
CA PHE A 15 -11.63 -21.95 -13.19
C PHE A 15 -11.93 -21.78 -11.70
N ASP A 16 -10.99 -22.09 -10.81
CA ASP A 16 -11.14 -21.84 -9.39
C ASP A 16 -11.26 -20.34 -9.14
N THR A 17 -10.40 -19.55 -9.79
CA THR A 17 -10.42 -18.10 -9.74
C THR A 17 -11.73 -17.53 -10.32
N LEU A 18 -12.21 -18.07 -11.46
CA LEU A 18 -13.47 -17.66 -12.08
C LEU A 18 -14.66 -17.86 -11.13
N LYS A 19 -14.71 -18.99 -10.43
CA LYS A 19 -15.78 -19.28 -9.46
C LYS A 19 -15.68 -18.43 -8.19
N TYR A 20 -14.48 -18.04 -7.83
CA TYR A 20 -14.24 -17.29 -6.60
C TYR A 20 -14.65 -15.82 -6.71
N PHE A 21 -14.43 -15.17 -7.86
CA PHE A 21 -14.77 -13.77 -8.09
C PHE A 21 -16.11 -13.62 -8.84
N ASP A 22 -17.01 -12.81 -8.30
CA ASP A 22 -18.30 -12.57 -8.93
C ASP A 22 -18.17 -11.72 -10.20
N ASN A 23 -19.06 -11.94 -11.17
CA ASN A 23 -19.07 -11.24 -12.47
C ASN A 23 -17.73 -11.31 -13.21
N SER A 24 -17.06 -12.45 -13.10
CA SER A 24 -15.79 -12.72 -13.75
C SER A 24 -15.94 -13.35 -15.13
N PHE A 25 -14.97 -13.12 -16.00
CA PHE A 25 -14.90 -13.70 -17.33
C PHE A 25 -13.44 -13.93 -17.72
N PHE A 26 -13.22 -14.86 -18.65
CA PHE A 26 -11.88 -15.11 -19.16
C PHE A 26 -11.43 -14.09 -20.20
N ILE A 27 -10.14 -13.72 -20.11
CA ILE A 27 -9.42 -13.00 -21.16
C ILE A 27 -8.33 -13.95 -21.67
N TRP A 28 -8.46 -14.36 -22.92
CA TRP A 28 -7.51 -15.30 -23.51
C TRP A 28 -6.16 -14.62 -23.79
N HIS A 29 -5.07 -15.32 -23.58
CA HIS A 29 -3.71 -14.76 -23.71
C HIS A 29 -3.38 -14.14 -25.08
N LYS A 30 -4.14 -14.44 -26.12
CA LYS A 30 -3.99 -13.84 -27.45
C LYS A 30 -4.76 -12.54 -27.63
N GLU A 31 -5.62 -12.18 -26.69
CA GLU A 31 -6.30 -10.89 -26.71
C GLU A 31 -5.26 -9.76 -26.56
N ASN A 32 -5.50 -8.67 -27.27
CA ASN A 32 -4.61 -7.51 -27.30
C ASN A 32 -5.33 -6.19 -27.00
N LYS A 33 -6.62 -6.26 -26.67
CA LYS A 33 -7.46 -5.11 -26.38
C LYS A 33 -8.09 -5.27 -24.99
N ILE A 34 -7.94 -4.25 -24.16
CA ILE A 34 -8.58 -4.23 -22.85
C ILE A 34 -10.11 -4.20 -22.99
N PRO A 35 -10.87 -5.02 -22.29
CA PRO A 35 -12.33 -4.95 -22.29
C PRO A 35 -12.84 -3.63 -21.68
N ASP A 36 -13.83 -3.00 -22.31
CA ASP A 36 -14.30 -1.65 -21.99
C ASP A 36 -14.76 -1.45 -20.52
N ASN A 37 -15.30 -2.48 -19.90
CA ASN A 37 -15.84 -2.42 -18.53
C ASN A 37 -14.96 -3.11 -17.50
N LEU A 38 -13.69 -3.37 -17.79
CA LEU A 38 -12.79 -4.04 -16.86
C LEU A 38 -12.55 -3.19 -15.61
N LYS A 39 -12.81 -3.76 -14.43
CA LYS A 39 -12.61 -3.12 -13.13
C LYS A 39 -11.52 -3.77 -12.29
N LEU A 40 -11.19 -5.01 -12.58
CA LEU A 40 -10.11 -5.77 -11.95
C LEU A 40 -9.55 -6.77 -12.95
N LEU A 41 -8.24 -6.85 -13.05
CA LEU A 41 -7.54 -7.86 -13.83
C LEU A 41 -6.89 -8.87 -12.89
N ILE A 42 -7.16 -10.16 -13.07
CA ILE A 42 -6.55 -11.22 -12.26
C ILE A 42 -5.69 -12.10 -13.16
N ILE A 43 -4.45 -12.32 -12.73
CA ILE A 43 -3.55 -13.30 -13.33
C ILE A 43 -3.52 -14.50 -12.39
N PRO A 44 -4.18 -15.61 -12.75
CA PRO A 44 -4.36 -16.74 -11.84
C PRO A 44 -3.09 -17.55 -11.68
N GLY A 45 -3.13 -18.50 -10.74
CA GLY A 45 -2.12 -19.50 -10.56
C GLY A 45 -2.12 -20.57 -11.66
N GLY A 46 -1.09 -21.39 -11.65
CA GLY A 46 -0.89 -22.49 -12.59
C GLY A 46 0.54 -22.55 -13.11
N PHE A 47 0.69 -22.99 -14.35
CA PHE A 47 1.98 -23.18 -15.04
C PHE A 47 1.88 -22.60 -16.45
N SER A 48 1.87 -21.29 -16.58
CA SER A 48 1.71 -20.60 -17.85
C SER A 48 2.72 -21.09 -18.89
N PHE A 49 2.21 -21.53 -20.06
CA PHE A 49 3.00 -22.16 -21.12
C PHE A 49 3.81 -23.39 -20.69
N GLY A 50 3.41 -24.07 -19.62
CA GLY A 50 4.11 -25.24 -19.11
C GLY A 50 5.46 -24.94 -18.48
N ASP A 51 5.63 -23.77 -17.88
CA ASP A 51 6.90 -23.29 -17.29
C ASP A 51 7.51 -24.25 -16.26
N ARG A 52 6.70 -25.13 -15.64
CA ARG A 52 7.17 -26.25 -14.83
C ARG A 52 8.09 -27.24 -15.60
N LEU A 53 7.89 -27.37 -16.91
CA LEU A 53 8.59 -28.37 -17.71
C LEU A 53 9.99 -27.90 -18.12
N TYR A 54 10.21 -26.61 -18.24
CA TYR A 54 11.47 -26.03 -18.70
C TYR A 54 12.59 -26.13 -17.67
N ASN A 55 12.28 -26.40 -16.41
CA ASN A 55 13.24 -26.47 -15.31
C ASN A 55 13.84 -27.87 -15.10
N LYS A 56 13.54 -28.84 -15.98
CA LYS A 56 14.08 -30.20 -15.91
C LYS A 56 15.31 -30.43 -16.80
N ALA A 57 15.66 -29.47 -17.64
CA ALA A 57 16.78 -29.61 -18.56
C ALA A 57 18.04 -28.93 -18.00
N THR A 58 19.01 -29.75 -17.64
CA THR A 58 20.46 -29.50 -17.65
C THR A 58 20.95 -28.05 -17.67
N ASP A 59 21.37 -27.59 -16.53
CA ASP A 59 22.56 -26.81 -16.17
C ASP A 59 22.92 -25.45 -16.81
N THR A 60 22.29 -24.92 -17.83
CA THR A 60 22.78 -23.65 -18.39
C THR A 60 21.79 -22.54 -18.64
N TYR A 61 20.49 -22.80 -18.72
CA TYR A 61 19.46 -21.74 -18.90
C TYR A 61 18.14 -22.11 -18.24
N THR A 62 18.02 -21.90 -16.93
CA THR A 62 16.73 -21.99 -16.25
C THR A 62 15.89 -20.76 -16.56
N ILE A 63 14.83 -20.92 -17.35
CA ILE A 63 13.82 -19.87 -17.55
C ILE A 63 12.99 -19.78 -16.28
N SER A 64 12.98 -18.61 -15.63
CA SER A 64 12.15 -18.38 -14.45
C SER A 64 10.65 -18.51 -14.80
N PRO A 65 9.82 -19.08 -13.89
CA PRO A 65 8.38 -19.16 -14.09
C PRO A 65 7.79 -17.79 -14.41
N GLY A 66 6.83 -17.76 -15.33
CA GLY A 66 6.20 -16.52 -15.80
C GLY A 66 6.92 -15.83 -16.96
N THR A 67 8.19 -16.13 -17.25
CA THR A 67 8.94 -15.44 -18.32
C THR A 67 8.32 -15.63 -19.71
N MET A 68 7.79 -16.80 -20.01
CA MET A 68 7.14 -17.06 -21.30
C MET A 68 5.83 -16.27 -21.47
N ALA A 69 5.14 -15.98 -20.38
CA ALA A 69 3.92 -15.20 -20.39
C ALA A 69 4.15 -13.76 -20.89
N LEU A 70 5.35 -13.20 -20.66
CA LEU A 70 5.70 -11.85 -21.09
C LEU A 70 5.69 -11.67 -22.63
N LYS A 71 5.93 -12.75 -23.35
CA LYS A 71 5.93 -12.76 -24.83
C LYS A 71 4.54 -12.85 -25.43
N SER A 72 3.52 -13.08 -24.59
CA SER A 72 2.14 -13.21 -25.04
C SER A 72 1.49 -11.83 -25.28
N PRO A 73 0.59 -11.69 -26.27
CA PRO A 73 -0.14 -10.44 -26.54
C PRO A 73 -0.82 -9.83 -25.32
N ILE A 74 -1.34 -10.64 -24.40
CA ILE A 74 -1.98 -10.21 -23.16
C ILE A 74 -1.10 -9.30 -22.31
N SER A 75 0.23 -9.34 -22.46
CA SER A 75 1.15 -8.43 -21.77
C SER A 75 0.87 -6.96 -22.07
N ASN A 76 0.29 -6.65 -23.24
CA ASN A 76 -0.16 -5.31 -23.59
C ASN A 76 -1.40 -4.90 -22.78
N ILE A 77 -2.36 -5.81 -22.61
CA ILE A 77 -3.54 -5.59 -21.77
C ILE A 77 -3.11 -5.33 -20.32
N ILE A 78 -2.13 -6.08 -19.80
CA ILE A 78 -1.60 -5.87 -18.44
C ILE A 78 -0.99 -4.46 -18.34
N LYS A 79 -0.18 -4.04 -19.31
CA LYS A 79 0.41 -2.69 -19.35
C LYS A 79 -0.66 -1.59 -19.48
N ASP A 80 -1.69 -1.82 -20.27
CA ASP A 80 -2.80 -0.87 -20.44
C ASP A 80 -3.66 -0.80 -19.17
N ALA A 81 -3.86 -1.92 -18.45
CA ALA A 81 -4.51 -1.92 -17.15
C ALA A 81 -3.73 -1.06 -16.13
N VAL A 82 -2.39 -1.18 -16.11
CA VAL A 82 -1.53 -0.31 -15.30
C VAL A 82 -1.71 1.15 -15.65
N LYS A 83 -1.65 1.52 -16.94
CA LYS A 83 -1.83 2.91 -17.40
C LYS A 83 -3.19 3.49 -17.05
N ASN A 84 -4.23 2.66 -17.06
CA ASN A 84 -5.61 3.07 -16.74
C ASN A 84 -5.94 2.94 -15.25
N ASN A 85 -4.94 2.67 -14.39
CA ASN A 85 -5.12 2.46 -12.95
C ASN A 85 -6.16 1.38 -12.60
N ILE A 86 -6.30 0.37 -13.45
CA ILE A 86 -7.15 -0.78 -13.17
C ILE A 86 -6.38 -1.69 -12.19
N PRO A 87 -6.96 -2.05 -11.05
CA PRO A 87 -6.30 -2.96 -10.11
C PRO A 87 -5.93 -4.29 -10.75
N ILE A 88 -4.76 -4.81 -10.37
CA ILE A 88 -4.25 -6.09 -10.88
C ILE A 88 -3.91 -6.99 -9.69
N LEU A 89 -4.38 -8.23 -9.70
CA LEU A 89 -4.02 -9.26 -8.72
C LEU A 89 -3.32 -10.43 -9.41
N GLY A 90 -2.09 -10.71 -9.02
CA GLY A 90 -1.34 -11.90 -9.41
C GLY A 90 -1.33 -12.96 -8.32
N ILE A 91 -1.81 -14.17 -8.60
CA ILE A 91 -1.85 -15.29 -7.66
C ILE A 91 -0.84 -16.34 -8.10
N CYS A 92 0.08 -16.74 -7.21
CA CYS A 92 1.09 -17.76 -7.44
C CYS A 92 1.88 -17.54 -8.75
N ASN A 93 1.59 -18.24 -9.82
CA ASN A 93 2.20 -17.99 -11.15
C ASN A 93 1.92 -16.57 -11.66
N GLY A 94 0.75 -16.01 -11.38
CA GLY A 94 0.44 -14.61 -11.69
C GLY A 94 1.34 -13.63 -10.94
N PHE A 95 1.70 -13.91 -9.72
CA PHE A 95 2.68 -13.09 -8.96
C PHE A 95 4.08 -13.19 -9.59
N GLN A 96 4.49 -14.40 -9.98
CA GLN A 96 5.74 -14.59 -10.72
C GLN A 96 5.78 -13.76 -12.01
N ILE A 97 4.69 -13.74 -12.77
CA ILE A 97 4.55 -12.94 -14.01
C ILE A 97 4.70 -11.44 -13.71
N LEU A 98 4.02 -10.93 -12.69
CA LEU A 98 4.10 -9.50 -12.31
C LEU A 98 5.51 -9.08 -11.88
N ILE A 99 6.23 -9.94 -11.15
CA ILE A 99 7.64 -9.71 -10.83
C ILE A 99 8.52 -9.71 -12.08
N GLN A 100 8.32 -10.69 -12.99
CA GLN A 100 9.07 -10.76 -14.25
C GLN A 100 8.81 -9.55 -15.16
N MET A 101 7.63 -8.94 -15.06
CA MET A 101 7.29 -7.69 -15.76
C MET A 101 7.88 -6.44 -15.09
N GLY A 102 8.51 -6.56 -13.92
CA GLY A 102 9.01 -5.43 -13.14
C GLY A 102 7.91 -4.57 -12.51
N LEU A 103 6.70 -5.10 -12.38
CA LEU A 103 5.54 -4.39 -11.81
C LEU A 103 5.45 -4.53 -10.29
N LEU A 104 6.14 -5.49 -9.71
CA LEU A 104 6.24 -5.71 -8.28
C LEU A 104 7.71 -5.87 -7.85
N PRO A 105 8.06 -5.43 -6.64
CA PRO A 105 9.43 -5.50 -6.13
C PRO A 105 9.85 -6.92 -5.76
N GLY A 106 11.16 -7.13 -5.59
CA GLY A 106 11.76 -8.38 -5.16
C GLY A 106 11.93 -9.42 -6.27
N LYS A 107 12.23 -10.64 -5.88
CA LYS A 107 12.42 -11.79 -6.79
C LYS A 107 11.78 -13.04 -6.19
N LEU A 108 11.29 -13.93 -7.06
CA LEU A 108 10.86 -15.27 -6.70
C LEU A 108 11.83 -16.29 -7.29
N ILE A 109 12.42 -17.10 -6.43
CA ILE A 109 13.40 -18.13 -6.80
C ILE A 109 12.94 -19.52 -6.35
N LYS A 110 13.70 -20.54 -6.70
CA LYS A 110 13.47 -21.92 -6.24
C LYS A 110 13.33 -22.00 -4.72
N ASN A 111 12.41 -22.85 -4.28
CA ASN A 111 12.27 -23.21 -2.87
C ASN A 111 13.57 -23.81 -2.32
N GLU A 112 13.77 -23.72 -1.00
CA GLU A 112 15.02 -24.13 -0.34
C GLU A 112 15.40 -25.58 -0.62
N GLU A 113 14.43 -26.50 -0.57
CA GLU A 113 14.65 -27.90 -0.83
C GLU A 113 14.56 -28.30 -2.31
N GLU A 114 14.44 -27.32 -3.22
CA GLU A 114 14.22 -27.54 -4.66
C GLU A 114 13.00 -28.41 -5.02
N LYS A 115 12.11 -28.64 -4.05
CA LYS A 115 10.91 -29.48 -4.20
C LYS A 115 9.65 -28.62 -4.42
N PHE A 116 8.66 -29.25 -5.01
CA PHE A 116 7.31 -28.71 -5.07
C PHE A 116 6.66 -28.82 -3.68
N VAL A 117 6.30 -27.70 -3.11
CA VAL A 117 5.64 -27.60 -1.79
C VAL A 117 4.16 -27.39 -2.01
N CYS A 118 3.33 -28.32 -1.49
CA CYS A 118 1.87 -28.21 -1.52
C CYS A 118 1.33 -28.46 -0.12
N LYS A 119 0.94 -27.40 0.58
CA LYS A 119 0.40 -27.51 1.94
C LYS A 119 -0.44 -26.30 2.31
N LYS A 120 -1.21 -26.45 3.39
CA LYS A 120 -1.98 -25.35 3.99
C LYS A 120 -1.14 -24.65 5.05
N ILE A 121 -1.07 -23.32 4.99
CA ILE A 121 -0.23 -22.48 5.85
C ILE A 121 -1.06 -21.34 6.41
N LEU A 122 -0.82 -20.99 7.67
CA LEU A 122 -1.40 -19.82 8.29
C LEU A 122 -0.72 -18.56 7.73
N CYS A 123 -1.51 -17.69 7.15
CA CYS A 123 -1.11 -16.41 6.57
C CYS A 123 -1.75 -15.25 7.33
N GLU A 124 -0.99 -14.19 7.49
CA GLU A 124 -1.42 -12.92 8.03
C GLU A 124 -1.60 -11.92 6.88
N PHE A 125 -2.80 -11.35 6.76
CA PHE A 125 -3.08 -10.24 5.85
C PHE A 125 -3.07 -8.93 6.63
N LYS A 126 -2.35 -7.94 6.10
CA LYS A 126 -2.40 -6.57 6.59
C LYS A 126 -3.16 -5.71 5.59
N TYR A 127 -4.24 -5.12 6.03
CA TYR A 127 -5.05 -4.23 5.22
C TYR A 127 -5.61 -3.09 6.06
N THR A 128 -5.96 -2.01 5.41
CA THR A 128 -6.55 -0.85 6.06
C THR A 128 -8.03 -0.77 5.68
N LEU A 129 -8.90 -0.67 6.68
CA LEU A 129 -10.31 -0.35 6.51
C LEU A 129 -10.60 0.89 7.35
N ASP A 130 -11.20 1.91 6.73
CA ASP A 130 -11.69 3.11 7.42
C ASP A 130 -10.68 3.73 8.38
N GLU A 131 -9.42 3.94 7.90
CA GLU A 131 -8.28 4.48 8.66
C GLU A 131 -7.68 3.53 9.72
N ASN A 132 -8.31 2.39 9.99
CA ASN A 132 -7.81 1.41 10.94
C ASN A 132 -7.03 0.30 10.23
N ARG A 133 -5.78 0.09 10.66
CA ARG A 133 -5.00 -1.09 10.24
C ARG A 133 -5.63 -2.32 10.85
N GLN A 134 -6.04 -3.25 10.00
CA GLN A 134 -6.57 -4.53 10.43
C GLN A 134 -5.63 -5.66 10.06
N ILE A 135 -5.60 -6.67 10.91
CA ILE A 135 -4.86 -7.90 10.68
C ILE A 135 -5.89 -9.03 10.59
N TYR A 136 -5.77 -9.84 9.56
CA TYR A 136 -6.61 -11.01 9.36
C TYR A 136 -5.77 -12.25 9.14
N ASP A 137 -5.95 -13.21 10.04
CA ASP A 137 -5.26 -14.49 9.97
C ASP A 137 -6.14 -15.54 9.29
N THR A 138 -5.60 -16.21 8.29
CA THR A 138 -6.32 -17.29 7.61
C THR A 138 -5.36 -18.35 7.08
N ASN A 139 -5.86 -19.58 7.02
CA ASN A 139 -5.12 -20.67 6.42
C ASN A 139 -5.32 -20.70 4.91
N LEU A 140 -4.23 -20.62 4.15
CA LEU A 140 -4.23 -20.68 2.68
C LEU A 140 -3.38 -21.84 2.17
N TYR A 141 -3.74 -22.32 0.99
CA TYR A 141 -2.90 -23.27 0.28
C TYR A 141 -1.78 -22.57 -0.46
N ILE A 142 -0.60 -23.18 -0.41
CA ILE A 142 0.51 -22.88 -1.31
C ILE A 142 0.76 -24.13 -2.17
N ALA A 143 1.13 -23.93 -3.43
CA ALA A 143 1.42 -25.02 -4.38
C ALA A 143 2.46 -24.54 -5.41
N ASN A 144 3.74 -24.61 -5.05
CA ASN A 144 4.81 -24.03 -5.89
C ASN A 144 6.17 -24.71 -5.69
N SER A 145 7.06 -24.58 -6.70
CA SER A 145 8.48 -24.91 -6.63
C SER A 145 9.35 -23.65 -6.60
N TYR A 146 8.79 -22.47 -6.95
CA TYR A 146 9.43 -21.17 -7.01
C TYR A 146 8.61 -20.17 -6.21
N GLY A 147 8.62 -20.33 -4.91
CA GLY A 147 7.87 -19.50 -3.96
C GLY A 147 8.74 -18.74 -2.98
N LYS A 148 10.06 -18.94 -2.99
CA LYS A 148 11.01 -18.25 -2.14
C LYS A 148 11.15 -16.79 -2.59
N TYR A 149 10.58 -15.88 -1.80
CA TYR A 149 10.68 -14.45 -2.05
C TYR A 149 12.00 -13.91 -1.50
N ILE A 150 12.76 -13.23 -2.34
CA ILE A 150 14.07 -12.67 -2.01
C ILE A 150 14.03 -11.16 -2.19
N ILE A 151 14.53 -10.47 -1.17
CA ILE A 151 14.66 -9.03 -1.13
C ILE A 151 15.84 -8.64 -0.23
N SER A 152 16.50 -7.54 -0.51
CA SER A 152 17.53 -6.97 0.36
C SER A 152 16.91 -6.32 1.61
N GLU A 153 17.70 -6.13 2.65
CA GLU A 153 17.25 -5.47 3.87
C GLU A 153 16.82 -4.01 3.63
N ASN A 154 17.52 -3.29 2.77
CA ASN A 154 17.15 -1.92 2.39
C ASN A 154 15.80 -1.87 1.66
N GLU A 155 15.57 -2.77 0.70
CA GLU A 155 14.29 -2.88 0.01
C GLU A 155 13.17 -3.30 0.97
N TYR A 156 13.46 -4.20 1.92
CA TYR A 156 12.51 -4.61 2.95
C TYR A 156 12.06 -3.43 3.81
N ASN A 157 12.98 -2.61 4.29
CA ASN A 157 12.67 -1.41 5.06
C ASN A 157 11.80 -0.43 4.24
N HIS A 158 12.13 -0.26 2.95
CA HIS A 158 11.32 0.54 2.04
C HIS A 158 9.89 -0.01 1.87
N LEU A 159 9.73 -1.33 1.75
CA LEU A 159 8.40 -1.96 1.69
C LEU A 159 7.60 -1.77 2.99
N LEU A 160 8.27 -1.79 4.14
CA LEU A 160 7.63 -1.53 5.45
C LEU A 160 7.14 -0.09 5.55
N GLU A 161 8.01 0.87 5.23
CA GLU A 161 7.70 2.30 5.27
C GLU A 161 6.52 2.66 4.37
N ASN A 162 6.41 2.01 3.21
CA ASN A 162 5.34 2.26 2.23
C ASN A 162 4.14 1.31 2.39
N ASN A 163 4.05 0.51 3.47
CA ASN A 163 2.98 -0.47 3.70
C ASN A 163 2.73 -1.41 2.52
N GLN A 164 3.79 -1.80 1.80
CA GLN A 164 3.69 -2.63 0.59
C GLN A 164 3.66 -4.13 0.87
N ILE A 165 3.88 -4.57 2.11
CA ILE A 165 3.80 -5.98 2.49
C ILE A 165 2.36 -6.30 2.84
N LEU A 166 1.71 -7.05 1.96
CA LEU A 166 0.29 -7.39 2.07
C LEU A 166 0.04 -8.68 2.83
N VAL A 167 0.86 -9.70 2.58
CA VAL A 167 0.68 -11.05 3.14
C VAL A 167 1.99 -11.55 3.70
N ARG A 168 1.95 -12.12 4.90
CA ARG A 168 3.07 -12.86 5.51
C ARG A 168 2.67 -14.28 5.85
N TYR A 169 3.62 -15.18 5.80
CA TYR A 169 3.51 -16.45 6.51
C TYR A 169 3.62 -16.19 8.01
N LYS A 170 2.67 -16.67 8.79
CA LYS A 170 2.64 -16.42 10.26
C LYS A 170 3.77 -17.13 11.00
N SER A 171 4.32 -18.16 10.40
CA SER A 171 5.50 -18.90 10.89
C SER A 171 6.46 -19.14 9.76
N LYS A 172 7.73 -19.35 10.10
CA LYS A 172 8.75 -19.73 9.13
C LYS A 172 8.34 -21.01 8.39
N VAL A 173 8.50 -21.01 7.09
CA VAL A 173 8.23 -22.14 6.20
C VAL A 173 9.57 -22.62 5.66
N PRO A 174 10.24 -23.59 6.34
CA PRO A 174 11.63 -23.96 6.01
C PRO A 174 11.82 -24.40 4.57
N GLU A 175 10.84 -25.09 4.00
CA GLU A 175 10.90 -25.60 2.63
C GLU A 175 10.89 -24.50 1.57
N ILE A 176 10.34 -23.32 1.90
CA ILE A 176 10.32 -22.13 1.01
C ILE A 176 11.39 -21.15 1.42
N ASN A 177 11.46 -20.83 2.71
CA ASN A 177 12.45 -19.92 3.32
C ASN A 177 12.45 -18.51 2.70
N SER A 178 11.26 -17.92 2.53
CA SER A 178 11.10 -16.53 2.07
C SER A 178 11.73 -15.55 3.05
N ASN A 179 12.39 -14.49 2.55
CA ASN A 179 12.93 -13.43 3.38
C ASN A 179 11.78 -12.74 4.15
N PHE A 180 11.99 -12.57 5.45
CA PHE A 180 11.06 -11.88 6.34
C PHE A 180 9.63 -12.45 6.33
N GLU A 181 9.49 -13.75 6.00
CA GLU A 181 8.21 -14.48 5.86
C GLU A 181 7.24 -13.82 4.86
N ILE A 182 7.73 -13.02 3.91
CA ILE A 182 6.89 -12.35 2.92
C ILE A 182 6.26 -13.40 1.99
N ALA A 183 4.93 -13.34 1.88
CA ALA A 183 4.12 -14.18 1.03
C ALA A 183 3.38 -13.41 -0.07
N GLY A 184 3.30 -12.08 0.06
CA GLY A 184 2.68 -11.20 -0.93
C GLY A 184 2.98 -9.73 -0.68
N VAL A 185 3.05 -8.97 -1.77
CA VAL A 185 3.38 -7.55 -1.79
C VAL A 185 2.49 -6.78 -2.76
N CYS A 186 2.48 -5.47 -2.64
CA CYS A 186 1.89 -4.59 -3.65
C CYS A 186 2.92 -3.56 -4.15
N ASN A 187 2.59 -2.89 -5.26
CA ASN A 187 3.36 -1.74 -5.71
C ASN A 187 3.09 -0.52 -4.82
N LYS A 188 3.85 0.55 -5.03
CA LYS A 188 3.74 1.78 -4.24
C LYS A 188 2.36 2.43 -4.35
N GLU A 189 1.77 2.41 -5.54
CA GLU A 189 0.44 2.95 -5.84
C GLU A 189 -0.70 2.08 -5.30
N ARG A 190 -0.39 0.89 -4.75
CA ARG A 190 -1.34 -0.07 -4.17
C ARG A 190 -2.48 -0.47 -5.11
N ASN A 191 -2.20 -0.53 -6.39
CA ASN A 191 -3.13 -0.99 -7.42
C ASN A 191 -2.66 -2.27 -8.14
N ILE A 192 -1.44 -2.75 -7.85
CA ILE A 192 -0.91 -4.02 -8.33
C ILE A 192 -0.52 -4.87 -7.13
N PHE A 193 -1.12 -6.04 -7.03
CA PHE A 193 -0.98 -6.96 -5.90
C PHE A 193 -0.48 -8.31 -6.37
N GLY A 194 0.41 -8.92 -5.61
CA GLY A 194 0.90 -10.26 -5.88
C GLY A 194 1.04 -11.08 -4.61
N MET A 195 0.64 -12.35 -4.67
CA MET A 195 0.75 -13.27 -3.54
C MET A 195 0.98 -14.70 -3.99
N MET A 196 1.80 -15.45 -3.23
CA MET A 196 2.04 -16.86 -3.50
C MET A 196 0.93 -17.80 -3.02
N PRO A 197 0.28 -17.54 -1.86
CA PRO A 197 -0.88 -18.33 -1.43
C PRO A 197 -2.08 -18.16 -2.36
N HIS A 198 -2.93 -19.20 -2.37
CA HIS A 198 -4.12 -19.32 -3.23
C HIS A 198 -5.40 -18.91 -2.47
N PRO A 199 -5.88 -17.66 -2.58
CA PRO A 199 -7.09 -17.21 -1.92
C PRO A 199 -8.34 -17.85 -2.52
N GLU A 200 -8.33 -18.20 -3.82
CA GLU A 200 -9.44 -18.81 -4.55
C GLU A 200 -9.79 -20.22 -4.06
N ARG A 201 -8.93 -20.80 -3.21
CA ARG A 201 -9.15 -22.10 -2.57
C ARG A 201 -9.60 -21.98 -1.12
N ASN A 202 -10.04 -20.79 -0.70
CA ASN A 202 -10.51 -20.51 0.64
C ASN A 202 -12.01 -20.15 0.65
N ASN A 203 -12.53 -19.95 1.85
CA ASN A 203 -13.92 -19.58 2.08
C ASN A 203 -14.22 -18.09 1.77
N ASN A 204 -15.49 -17.72 1.87
CA ASN A 204 -16.02 -16.40 1.48
C ASN A 204 -15.50 -15.22 2.34
N ASP A 205 -14.96 -15.45 3.54
CA ASP A 205 -14.52 -14.35 4.41
C ASP A 205 -13.32 -13.61 3.84
N LEU A 206 -12.33 -14.36 3.34
CA LEU A 206 -11.18 -13.76 2.66
C LEU A 206 -11.59 -13.02 1.37
N LYS A 207 -12.66 -13.45 0.69
CA LYS A 207 -13.19 -12.77 -0.50
C LYS A 207 -13.60 -11.33 -0.19
N LYS A 208 -14.26 -11.09 0.95
CA LYS A 208 -14.66 -9.75 1.39
C LYS A 208 -13.41 -8.87 1.65
N ILE A 209 -12.41 -9.43 2.31
CA ILE A 209 -11.16 -8.74 2.61
C ILE A 209 -10.41 -8.38 1.33
N LEU A 210 -10.28 -9.32 0.39
CA LEU A 210 -9.65 -9.06 -0.90
C LEU A 210 -10.43 -8.01 -1.70
N ASN A 211 -11.75 -8.05 -1.71
CA ASN A 211 -12.54 -7.02 -2.37
C ASN A 211 -12.29 -5.65 -1.74
N ASN A 212 -12.19 -5.56 -0.42
CA ASN A 212 -11.83 -4.31 0.25
C ASN A 212 -10.44 -3.84 -0.14
N ILE A 213 -9.44 -4.73 -0.14
CA ILE A 213 -8.06 -4.39 -0.54
C ILE A 213 -8.01 -3.91 -2.01
N LEU A 214 -8.71 -4.59 -2.90
CA LEU A 214 -8.64 -4.34 -4.35
C LEU A 214 -9.49 -3.14 -4.80
N PHE A 215 -10.56 -2.82 -4.07
CA PHE A 215 -11.55 -1.82 -4.45
C PHE A 215 -11.76 -0.71 -3.41
N SER A 216 -11.02 -0.70 -2.31
CA SER A 216 -11.08 0.43 -1.37
C SER A 216 -10.64 1.69 -2.10
N LYS A 217 -11.38 2.77 -1.89
CA LYS A 217 -11.00 4.09 -2.43
C LYS A 217 -9.63 4.55 -1.92
N GLU A 218 -9.14 3.95 -0.85
CA GLU A 218 -7.81 4.16 -0.26
C GLU A 218 -6.66 3.55 -1.06
N ASN A 219 -6.93 2.73 -2.09
CA ASN A 219 -5.90 2.35 -3.06
C ASN A 219 -5.42 3.55 -3.91
N TYR A 220 -6.14 4.65 -3.88
CA TYR A 220 -5.63 5.95 -4.24
C TYR A 220 -4.99 6.59 -3.02
N ILE A 221 -3.70 6.47 -2.86
CA ILE A 221 -2.95 7.46 -2.09
C ILE A 221 -3.15 8.77 -2.85
N LYS A 222 -4.16 9.53 -2.45
CA LYS A 222 -4.19 10.94 -2.79
C LYS A 222 -2.86 11.49 -2.26
N THR A 223 -2.21 12.34 -3.03
CA THR A 223 -1.05 13.11 -2.55
C THR A 223 -1.31 13.75 -1.18
N GLN A 224 -2.57 13.90 -0.82
CA GLN A 224 -3.08 14.40 0.46
C GLN A 224 -2.88 13.40 1.61
N ASP A 225 -3.03 12.09 1.36
CA ASP A 225 -2.87 11.06 2.41
C ASP A 225 -1.39 10.84 2.76
N ILE A 226 -0.47 10.98 1.78
CA ILE A 226 0.99 11.01 2.06
C ILE A 226 1.34 12.25 2.89
N PHE A 227 0.67 13.37 2.65
CA PHE A 227 0.87 14.60 3.40
C PHE A 227 0.35 14.44 4.83
N ASP A 228 -0.81 13.83 5.02
CA ASP A 228 -1.42 13.58 6.33
C ASP A 228 -0.65 12.52 7.13
N ASP A 229 -0.17 11.46 6.51
CA ASP A 229 0.70 10.47 7.17
C ASP A 229 2.05 11.07 7.55
N ASN A 230 2.64 11.91 6.72
CA ASN A 230 3.86 12.63 7.06
C ASN A 230 3.62 13.67 8.17
N ILE A 231 2.49 14.34 8.20
CA ILE A 231 2.10 15.23 9.30
C ILE A 231 1.90 14.42 10.57
N LYS A 232 1.23 13.26 10.52
CA LYS A 232 1.04 12.36 11.64
C LYS A 232 2.36 11.85 12.20
N ILE A 233 3.27 11.40 11.33
CA ILE A 233 4.63 10.98 11.71
C ILE A 233 5.40 12.16 12.32
N LEU A 234 5.29 13.36 11.76
CA LEU A 234 5.89 14.57 12.31
C LEU A 234 5.29 14.94 13.67
N MET A 235 3.97 14.80 13.84
CA MET A 235 3.29 15.04 15.12
C MET A 235 3.66 13.99 16.18
N GLU A 236 3.78 12.72 15.79
CA GLU A 236 4.23 11.64 16.67
C GLU A 236 5.74 11.74 16.98
N SER A 237 6.53 12.34 16.11
CA SER A 237 7.97 12.56 16.28
C SER A 237 8.31 13.87 17.00
N GLU A 238 7.35 14.64 17.46
CA GLU A 238 7.58 15.86 18.27
C GLU A 238 8.29 15.62 19.60
N ARG A 239 8.44 14.38 20.02
CA ARG A 239 9.45 14.00 21.02
C ARG A 239 10.90 14.30 20.56
N ILE A 240 11.10 14.48 19.25
CA ILE A 240 12.35 14.89 18.66
C ILE A 240 12.28 16.40 18.46
N SER A 241 12.94 17.11 19.31
CA SER A 241 12.95 18.56 19.47
C SER A 241 12.73 19.34 18.17
N TYR A 242 12.01 20.48 18.23
CA TYR A 242 11.90 21.55 17.24
C TYR A 242 13.17 21.78 16.36
N LYS A 243 14.35 21.48 16.88
CA LYS A 243 15.62 21.59 16.14
C LYS A 243 15.70 20.65 14.94
N SER A 244 15.06 19.49 14.97
CA SER A 244 15.07 18.54 13.85
C SER A 244 14.14 18.96 12.72
N THR A 245 13.02 19.62 13.01
CA THR A 245 12.03 20.09 12.02
C THR A 245 12.36 21.45 11.44
N LYS A 246 13.21 22.24 12.08
CA LYS A 246 13.61 23.60 11.63
C LYS A 246 14.11 23.62 10.17
N LYS A 247 14.81 22.59 9.72
CA LYS A 247 15.30 22.47 8.34
C LYS A 247 14.13 22.37 7.32
N TYR A 248 13.04 21.71 7.68
CA TYR A 248 11.85 21.55 6.84
C TYR A 248 11.03 22.84 6.81
N LEU A 249 10.88 23.50 7.96
CA LEU A 249 10.20 24.79 8.03
C LEU A 249 10.84 25.84 7.11
N LYS A 250 12.17 25.80 6.97
CA LYS A 250 12.91 26.70 6.05
C LYS A 250 12.64 26.42 4.58
N THR A 251 12.18 25.22 4.22
CA THR A 251 11.84 24.84 2.84
C THR A 251 10.38 25.11 2.48
N MET A 252 9.56 25.43 3.48
CA MET A 252 8.16 25.76 3.23
C MET A 252 8.04 27.07 2.43
N TYR A 253 7.06 27.09 1.56
CA TYR A 253 6.79 28.24 0.71
C TYR A 253 6.29 29.42 1.54
N THR A 254 7.13 30.43 1.66
CA THR A 254 6.86 31.62 2.51
C THR A 254 6.68 32.91 1.72
N LYS A 255 6.71 32.84 0.38
CA LYS A 255 6.59 34.00 -0.50
C LYS A 255 5.42 33.84 -1.46
N ASN A 256 4.38 34.57 -1.19
CA ASN A 256 3.24 34.76 -2.10
C ASN A 256 2.83 36.24 -2.00
N SER A 257 2.23 36.80 -3.05
CA SER A 257 1.71 38.17 -3.07
C SER A 257 0.74 38.49 -1.93
N ASN A 258 0.06 37.46 -1.41
CA ASN A 258 -0.92 37.59 -0.33
C ASN A 258 -0.33 37.43 1.08
N ILE A 259 0.94 37.05 1.22
CA ILE A 259 1.59 36.90 2.52
C ILE A 259 2.21 38.23 2.91
N ILE A 260 1.61 38.88 3.91
CA ILE A 260 2.13 40.11 4.50
C ILE A 260 3.24 39.81 5.48
N GLN A 261 3.02 38.78 6.34
CA GLN A 261 3.99 38.33 7.33
C GLN A 261 4.09 36.80 7.28
N GLY A 262 5.27 36.29 6.95
CA GLY A 262 5.59 34.88 6.99
C GLY A 262 6.13 34.43 8.34
N HIS A 263 6.92 33.33 8.36
CA HIS A 263 7.53 32.79 9.56
C HIS A 263 8.60 33.76 10.13
N GLY A 264 8.83 33.67 11.43
CA GLY A 264 9.84 34.44 12.14
C GLY A 264 9.24 35.44 13.13
N GLU A 265 7.93 35.63 13.07
CA GLU A 265 7.15 36.43 14.01
C GLU A 265 6.15 35.56 14.79
N ASN A 266 5.42 36.16 15.72
CA ASN A 266 4.52 35.42 16.61
C ASN A 266 3.33 34.80 15.86
N ALA A 267 2.89 35.41 14.76
CA ALA A 267 1.82 34.86 13.91
C ALA A 267 2.02 35.22 12.45
N GLY A 268 1.41 34.45 11.54
CA GLY A 268 1.37 34.77 10.12
C GLY A 268 0.24 35.72 9.78
N ILE A 269 0.46 36.61 8.77
CA ILE A 269 -0.55 37.57 8.29
C ILE A 269 -0.75 37.38 6.79
N ILE A 270 -2.00 37.21 6.38
CA ILE A 270 -2.40 37.02 4.99
C ILE A 270 -3.36 38.11 4.58
N ASP A 271 -3.08 38.75 3.43
CA ASP A 271 -4.00 39.68 2.78
C ASP A 271 -5.17 38.90 2.16
N ILE A 272 -6.39 39.28 2.51
CA ILE A 272 -7.62 38.67 1.99
C ILE A 272 -8.35 39.61 1.01
N GLY A 273 -7.73 40.72 0.65
CA GLY A 273 -8.30 41.74 -0.23
C GLY A 273 -9.20 42.76 0.48
N GLY A 274 -9.60 43.80 -0.25
CA GLY A 274 -10.49 44.83 0.28
C GLY A 274 -9.90 45.70 1.42
N GLY A 275 -8.57 45.64 1.61
CA GLY A 275 -7.90 46.36 2.72
C GLY A 275 -7.93 45.60 4.05
N TYR A 276 -8.30 44.33 4.03
CA TYR A 276 -8.36 43.44 5.20
C TYR A 276 -7.27 42.39 5.17
N CYS A 277 -6.80 42.00 6.34
CA CYS A 277 -5.89 40.88 6.52
C CYS A 277 -6.37 39.96 7.65
N ILE A 278 -5.98 38.69 7.58
CA ILE A 278 -6.19 37.69 8.63
C ILE A 278 -4.85 37.38 9.28
N THR A 279 -4.82 37.42 10.60
CA THR A 279 -3.70 36.94 11.40
C THR A 279 -4.01 35.53 11.91
N LEU A 280 -3.11 34.58 11.67
CA LEU A 280 -3.28 33.18 11.98
C LEU A 280 -2.14 32.66 12.86
N ARG A 281 -2.50 31.95 13.90
CA ARG A 281 -1.55 31.22 14.74
C ARG A 281 -2.04 29.81 14.97
N ILE A 282 -1.14 28.84 14.92
CA ILE A 282 -1.41 27.44 15.25
C ILE A 282 -0.36 26.93 16.21
N GLU A 283 -0.77 26.20 17.22
CA GLU A 283 0.09 25.54 18.20
C GLU A 283 -0.46 24.18 18.59
N SER A 284 0.44 23.28 19.01
CA SER A 284 0.11 22.00 19.63
C SER A 284 0.48 22.03 21.11
N HIS A 285 -0.47 21.70 21.96
CA HIS A 285 -0.26 21.58 23.42
C HIS A 285 -0.49 20.15 23.91
N ASN A 286 -0.12 19.17 23.10
CA ASN A 286 -0.35 17.75 23.36
C ASN A 286 0.21 17.32 24.73
N HIS A 287 1.49 17.56 24.97
CA HIS A 287 2.16 17.08 26.18
C HIS A 287 1.66 17.70 27.47
N PRO A 288 1.55 19.05 27.59
CA PRO A 288 0.94 19.65 28.77
C PRO A 288 -0.50 19.20 29.01
N THR A 289 -1.29 19.08 27.96
CA THR A 289 -2.70 18.65 28.05
C THR A 289 -2.83 17.18 28.47
N PHE A 290 -1.89 16.32 28.07
CA PHE A 290 -1.85 14.93 28.54
C PHE A 290 -1.59 14.81 30.05
N ILE A 291 -0.73 15.68 30.59
CA ILE A 291 -0.38 15.69 32.03
C ILE A 291 -1.48 16.34 32.88
N ASN A 292 -1.96 17.49 32.46
CA ASN A 292 -3.04 18.25 33.09
C ASN A 292 -3.93 18.89 32.04
N PRO A 293 -5.07 18.26 31.69
CA PRO A 293 -5.92 18.71 30.59
C PRO A 293 -6.41 20.14 30.73
N LEU A 294 -6.81 20.57 31.92
CA LEU A 294 -7.35 21.93 32.14
C LEU A 294 -6.27 23.00 31.96
N GLU A 295 -5.15 22.83 32.63
CA GLU A 295 -4.02 23.77 32.57
C GLU A 295 -3.36 23.76 31.19
N GLY A 296 -3.26 22.58 30.56
CA GLY A 296 -2.73 22.42 29.21
C GLY A 296 -3.58 23.14 28.17
N ALA A 297 -4.90 22.99 28.24
CA ALA A 297 -5.83 23.72 27.37
C ALA A 297 -5.80 25.24 27.61
N ALA A 298 -5.79 25.67 28.87
CA ALA A 298 -5.68 27.08 29.23
C ALA A 298 -4.39 27.71 28.72
N ALA A 299 -3.24 27.01 28.86
CA ALA A 299 -1.96 27.47 28.32
C ALA A 299 -1.96 27.55 26.79
N GLY A 300 -2.59 26.59 26.10
CA GLY A 300 -2.72 26.57 24.65
C GLY A 300 -3.53 27.76 24.12
N VAL A 301 -4.72 27.94 24.64
CA VAL A 301 -5.60 29.06 24.26
C VAL A 301 -4.95 30.40 24.59
N GLY A 302 -4.41 30.56 25.81
CA GLY A 302 -3.76 31.76 26.25
C GLY A 302 -2.54 32.14 25.42
N GLY A 303 -1.71 31.15 25.03
CA GLY A 303 -0.54 31.33 24.18
C GLY A 303 -0.91 31.84 22.78
N ILE A 304 -1.88 31.19 22.13
CA ILE A 304 -2.36 31.59 20.79
C ILE A 304 -2.97 33.01 20.81
N LEU A 305 -3.83 33.29 21.79
CA LEU A 305 -4.45 34.60 21.91
C LEU A 305 -3.40 35.70 22.09
N ARG A 306 -2.40 35.45 22.96
CA ARG A 306 -1.30 36.39 23.17
C ARG A 306 -0.55 36.71 21.89
N ASP A 307 -0.23 35.69 21.10
CA ASP A 307 0.49 35.88 19.84
C ASP A 307 -0.31 36.70 18.83
N ILE A 308 -1.62 36.48 18.72
CA ILE A 308 -2.50 37.29 17.85
C ILE A 308 -2.54 38.76 18.31
N PHE A 309 -2.63 38.99 19.62
CA PHE A 309 -2.62 40.36 20.17
C PHE A 309 -1.28 41.05 19.95
N THR A 310 -0.15 40.36 20.07
CA THR A 310 1.17 40.94 19.84
C THR A 310 1.37 41.40 18.37
N MET A 311 0.61 40.83 17.44
CA MET A 311 0.59 41.24 16.03
C MET A 311 -0.36 42.42 15.77
N GLY A 312 -0.95 43.00 16.80
CA GLY A 312 -1.92 44.11 16.68
C GLY A 312 -3.31 43.70 16.22
N SER A 313 -3.60 42.38 16.20
CA SER A 313 -4.88 41.87 15.74
C SER A 313 -5.78 41.46 16.91
N ARG A 314 -7.10 41.38 16.66
CA ARG A 314 -8.08 40.88 17.63
C ARG A 314 -8.55 39.48 17.22
N PRO A 315 -8.54 38.49 18.14
CA PRO A 315 -9.10 37.17 17.85
C PRO A 315 -10.59 37.24 17.51
N ILE A 316 -10.99 36.59 16.46
CA ILE A 316 -12.40 36.53 16.00
C ILE A 316 -12.92 35.08 15.96
N ALA A 317 -12.03 34.08 15.95
CA ALA A 317 -12.38 32.69 15.96
C ALA A 317 -11.27 31.87 16.62
N LEU A 318 -11.66 30.75 17.22
CA LEU A 318 -10.77 29.69 17.70
C LEU A 318 -11.16 28.41 16.97
N LEU A 319 -10.16 27.74 16.42
CA LEU A 319 -10.33 26.45 15.72
C LEU A 319 -9.64 25.37 16.54
N ASP A 320 -10.38 24.38 16.96
CA ASP A 320 -9.88 23.25 17.73
C ASP A 320 -9.83 21.97 16.89
N PHE A 321 -8.67 21.34 16.87
CA PHE A 321 -8.47 20.00 16.34
C PHE A 321 -8.21 19.03 17.50
N LEU A 322 -9.26 18.75 18.25
CA LEU A 322 -9.15 17.85 19.41
C LEU A 322 -9.04 16.40 18.93
N ARG A 323 -8.03 15.69 19.42
CA ARG A 323 -7.84 14.26 19.21
C ARG A 323 -7.73 13.58 20.57
N PHE A 324 -8.66 12.68 20.83
CA PHE A 324 -8.67 11.87 22.02
C PHE A 324 -8.16 10.47 21.70
N GLY A 325 -7.51 9.82 22.66
CA GLY A 325 -7.19 8.41 22.58
C GLY A 325 -8.45 7.54 22.61
N THR A 326 -8.31 6.27 22.30
CA THR A 326 -9.37 5.27 22.53
C THR A 326 -9.51 5.00 24.03
N ASP A 327 -10.74 4.69 24.47
CA ASP A 327 -11.09 4.41 25.90
C ASP A 327 -10.40 3.17 26.50
N GLU A 328 -9.40 2.60 25.82
CA GLU A 328 -8.65 1.43 26.26
C GLU A 328 -7.28 1.85 26.84
N ASN A 329 -7.31 2.62 27.95
CA ASN A 329 -6.19 2.73 28.91
C ASN A 329 -6.71 3.15 30.28
#